data_e0c9cc23304d088c1c29eed4d03f7b5e
#
_entry.id   e0c9cc23304d088c1c29eed4d03f7b5e
#
_cell.length_a   1.000
_cell.length_b   1.000
_cell.length_c   1.000
_cell.angle_alpha   90.00
_cell.angle_beta   90.00
_cell.angle_gamma   90.00
#
_symmetry.space_group_name_H-M   'P 1'
#
loop_
_entity.id
_entity.type
_entity.pdbx_description
1 polymer ?
#
loop_
_entity_poly.entity_id
_entity_poly.type
_entity_poly.pdbx_seq_one_letter_code
_entity_poly.pdbx_strand_id
1 'polypeptide(L)'
;EEVKKNKQGIFNQIEESEYYNPTVEIYNNTDKTLTLKLNDYRYTFESHQKKTIELTPGTYDYYASAPLVIPDYGTERLQSNYTYSWEFYIITDYAPSDKKKRK
;
A
#
# COMPACT_ATOMS: atom_id res chain seq x y z
N GLU A 1 3.05 -6.19 -15.12
CA GLU A 1 3.07 -5.15 -14.09
C GLU A 1 2.35 -5.65 -12.84
N GLU A 2 2.81 -5.20 -11.71
CA GLU A 2 2.12 -5.54 -10.48
C GLU A 2 2.24 -4.41 -9.47
N VAL A 3 1.20 -4.29 -8.63
CA VAL A 3 1.17 -3.31 -7.56
C VAL A 3 2.08 -3.80 -6.44
N LYS A 4 2.82 -2.87 -5.86
CA LYS A 4 3.67 -3.14 -4.70
C LYS A 4 3.38 -2.11 -3.63
N LYS A 5 3.56 -2.52 -2.39
CA LYS A 5 3.45 -1.66 -1.23
C LYS A 5 4.83 -1.56 -0.59
N ASN A 6 5.19 -0.35 -0.15
CA ASN A 6 6.45 -0.17 0.56
C ASN A 6 6.46 -1.02 1.83
N LYS A 7 7.66 -1.40 2.27
CA LYS A 7 7.81 -2.19 3.49
C LYS A 7 8.03 -1.26 4.67
N GLN A 8 7.32 -1.53 5.74
CA GLN A 8 7.43 -0.71 6.93
C GLN A 8 8.81 -0.92 7.58
N GLY A 9 9.26 0.14 8.23
CA GLY A 9 10.53 0.09 8.93
C GLY A 9 11.75 0.36 8.08
N ILE A 10 11.60 0.47 6.76
CA ILE A 10 12.73 0.72 5.89
C ILE A 10 13.05 2.21 5.80
N PHE A 11 12.05 3.06 5.73
CA PHE A 11 12.24 4.51 5.58
C PHE A 11 11.52 5.27 6.69
N ASN A 12 11.48 4.69 7.88
CA ASN A 12 10.84 5.34 9.03
C ASN A 12 9.39 5.72 8.73
N GLN A 13 8.64 4.79 8.12
CA GLN A 13 7.24 5.03 7.81
C GLN A 13 6.32 4.86 9.01
N ILE A 14 6.89 4.67 10.21
CA ILE A 14 6.13 4.54 11.44
C ILE A 14 6.62 5.58 12.42
N GLU A 15 5.69 6.43 12.90
CA GLU A 15 6.02 7.49 13.85
C GLU A 15 5.08 7.41 15.04
N GLU A 16 5.59 7.77 16.21
CA GLU A 16 4.75 7.84 17.39
C GLU A 16 3.77 8.99 17.29
N SER A 17 2.59 8.80 17.89
CA SER A 17 1.52 9.77 17.86
C SER A 17 0.86 9.82 19.23
N GLU A 18 0.37 11.01 19.61
CA GLU A 18 -0.35 11.14 20.87
C GLU A 18 -1.79 10.63 20.77
N TYR A 19 -2.28 10.32 19.58
CA TYR A 19 -3.64 9.84 19.39
C TYR A 19 -3.70 8.34 19.58
N TYR A 20 -4.77 7.87 20.23
CA TYR A 20 -4.92 6.44 20.48
C TYR A 20 -5.06 5.64 19.19
N ASN A 21 -5.93 6.08 18.31
CA ASN A 21 -6.16 5.35 17.06
C ASN A 21 -5.04 5.60 16.07
N PRO A 22 -4.51 4.55 15.45
CA PRO A 22 -3.51 4.74 14.42
C PRO A 22 -4.09 5.43 13.20
N THR A 23 -3.27 6.22 12.55
CA THR A 23 -3.62 6.81 11.26
C THR A 23 -2.67 6.27 10.23
N VAL A 24 -3.16 6.12 9.00
CA VAL A 24 -2.37 5.64 7.88
C VAL A 24 -2.49 6.65 6.75
N GLU A 25 -1.36 7.22 6.38
CA GLU A 25 -1.28 8.08 5.21
C GLU A 25 -0.96 7.18 4.02
N ILE A 26 -1.85 7.14 3.04
CA ILE A 26 -1.75 6.23 1.92
C ILE A 26 -1.60 7.04 0.65
N TYR A 27 -0.55 6.73 -0.10
CA TYR A 27 -0.24 7.43 -1.34
C TYR A 27 -0.30 6.45 -2.51
N ASN A 28 -1.09 6.80 -3.51
CA ASN A 28 -1.15 6.05 -4.76
C ASN A 28 -0.12 6.62 -5.72
N ASN A 29 1.06 6.03 -5.74
CA ASN A 29 2.13 6.48 -6.64
C ASN A 29 2.09 5.67 -7.93
N THR A 30 0.94 5.74 -8.61
CA THR A 30 0.76 5.10 -9.91
C THR A 30 -0.03 6.02 -10.82
N ASP A 31 -0.02 5.69 -12.11
CA ASP A 31 -0.80 6.42 -13.11
C ASP A 31 -2.21 5.86 -13.24
N LYS A 32 -2.62 4.97 -12.35
CA LYS A 32 -3.91 4.30 -12.45
C LYS A 32 -4.71 4.54 -11.17
N THR A 33 -6.01 4.34 -11.27
CA THR A 33 -6.87 4.35 -10.09
C THR A 33 -6.57 3.12 -9.26
N LEU A 34 -6.30 3.33 -7.98
CA LEU A 34 -5.99 2.26 -7.05
C LEU A 34 -7.20 1.99 -6.16
N THR A 35 -7.58 0.74 -6.04
CA THR A 35 -8.60 0.33 -5.08
C THR A 35 -7.92 -0.45 -3.98
N LEU A 36 -8.07 0.03 -2.75
CA LEU A 36 -7.47 -0.60 -1.58
C LEU A 36 -8.58 -1.11 -0.68
N LYS A 37 -8.54 -2.40 -0.40
CA LYS A 37 -9.47 -3.03 0.53
C LYS A 37 -8.71 -3.35 1.80
N LEU A 38 -9.24 -2.89 2.94
CA LEU A 38 -8.69 -3.17 4.26
C LEU A 38 -9.77 -3.89 5.04
N ASN A 39 -9.61 -5.20 5.25
CA ASN A 39 -10.64 -6.07 5.77
C ASN A 39 -11.91 -5.86 4.92
N ASP A 40 -12.98 -5.33 5.51
CA ASP A 40 -14.22 -5.10 4.79
C ASP A 40 -14.37 -3.68 4.26
N TYR A 41 -13.38 -2.81 4.53
CA TYR A 41 -13.45 -1.42 4.08
C TYR A 41 -12.78 -1.28 2.72
N ARG A 42 -13.35 -0.42 1.88
CA ARG A 42 -12.84 -0.19 0.54
C ARG A 42 -12.59 1.30 0.33
N TYR A 43 -11.42 1.61 -0.20
CA TYR A 43 -11.01 2.98 -0.49
C TYR A 43 -10.54 3.06 -1.93
N THR A 44 -10.83 4.19 -2.58
CA THR A 44 -10.41 4.42 -3.95
C THR A 44 -9.51 5.65 -3.99
N PHE A 45 -8.41 5.53 -4.70
CA PHE A 45 -7.42 6.60 -4.82
C PHE A 45 -7.22 6.91 -6.30
N GLU A 46 -7.38 8.18 -6.66
CA GLU A 46 -7.02 8.62 -8.00
C GLU A 46 -5.50 8.53 -8.17
N SER A 47 -5.05 8.60 -9.42
CA SER A 47 -3.62 8.62 -9.71
C SER A 47 -2.95 9.73 -8.90
N HIS A 48 -1.89 9.35 -8.18
CA HIS A 48 -1.08 10.27 -7.37
C HIS A 48 -1.85 10.94 -6.23
N GLN A 49 -2.95 10.35 -5.81
CA GLN A 49 -3.73 10.88 -4.69
C GLN A 49 -3.21 10.32 -3.37
N LYS A 50 -3.24 11.16 -2.35
CA LYS A 50 -2.86 10.80 -1.00
C LYS A 50 -4.04 11.02 -0.08
N LYS A 51 -4.31 10.06 0.78
CA LYS A 51 -5.35 10.18 1.80
C LYS A 51 -4.83 9.69 3.13
N THR A 52 -5.32 10.30 4.20
CA THR A 52 -5.03 9.83 5.56
C THR A 52 -6.31 9.27 6.14
N ILE A 53 -6.25 8.04 6.64
CA ILE A 53 -7.40 7.40 7.26
C ILE A 53 -7.07 7.01 8.68
N GLU A 54 -8.08 7.06 9.52
CA GLU A 54 -7.97 6.66 10.91
C GLU A 54 -8.63 5.30 11.08
N LEU A 55 -7.94 4.39 11.77
CA LEU A 55 -8.43 3.02 11.98
C LEU A 55 -8.27 2.67 13.45
N THR A 56 -9.03 1.68 13.90
CA THR A 56 -8.82 1.15 15.25
C THR A 56 -7.58 0.26 15.24
N PRO A 57 -6.88 0.15 16.39
CA PRO A 57 -5.74 -0.77 16.46
C PRO A 57 -6.15 -2.20 16.13
N GLY A 58 -5.30 -2.90 15.43
CA GLY A 58 -5.58 -4.28 15.07
C GLY A 58 -4.80 -4.72 13.85
N THR A 59 -5.14 -5.91 13.39
CA THR A 59 -4.52 -6.51 12.22
C THR A 59 -5.46 -6.37 11.03
N TYR A 60 -4.91 -5.93 9.91
CA TYR A 60 -5.70 -5.65 8.71
C TYR A 60 -5.13 -6.41 7.53
N ASP A 61 -6.00 -7.12 6.84
CA ASP A 61 -5.66 -7.72 5.56
C ASP A 61 -5.88 -6.66 4.49
N TYR A 62 -4.86 -6.43 3.67
CA TYR A 62 -4.99 -5.45 2.60
C TYR A 62 -4.96 -6.13 1.24
N TYR A 63 -5.68 -5.56 0.30
CA TYR A 63 -5.71 -6.01 -1.08
C TYR A 63 -5.73 -4.76 -1.95
N ALA A 64 -4.65 -4.53 -2.68
CA ALA A 64 -4.48 -3.32 -3.47
C ALA A 64 -4.48 -3.71 -4.95
N SER A 65 -5.41 -3.14 -5.70
CA SER A 65 -5.58 -3.50 -7.11
C SER A 65 -5.67 -2.25 -7.98
N ALA A 66 -5.31 -2.42 -9.24
CA ALA A 66 -5.45 -1.40 -10.26
C ALA A 66 -5.76 -2.11 -11.57
N PRO A 67 -6.34 -1.41 -12.58
CA PRO A 67 -6.71 -2.07 -13.82
C PRO A 67 -5.51 -2.68 -14.53
N LEU A 68 -5.65 -3.92 -14.98
CA LEU A 68 -4.69 -4.61 -15.85
C LEU A 68 -3.33 -4.85 -15.21
N VAL A 69 -3.27 -4.86 -13.87
CA VAL A 69 -2.03 -5.19 -13.17
C VAL A 69 -2.31 -6.22 -12.10
N ILE A 70 -1.27 -6.94 -11.72
CA ILE A 70 -1.39 -7.95 -10.68
C ILE A 70 -1.52 -7.25 -9.33
N PRO A 71 -2.53 -7.59 -8.52
CA PRO A 71 -2.70 -6.92 -7.23
C PRO A 71 -1.65 -7.34 -6.21
N ASP A 72 -1.49 -6.51 -5.21
CA ASP A 72 -0.68 -6.83 -4.03
C ASP A 72 -1.62 -7.05 -2.86
N TYR A 73 -1.24 -7.97 -1.99
CA TYR A 73 -2.04 -8.24 -0.79
C TYR A 73 -1.12 -8.72 0.33
N GLY A 74 -1.62 -8.60 1.54
CA GLY A 74 -0.85 -8.99 2.69
C GLY A 74 -1.58 -8.61 3.96
N THR A 75 -0.84 -8.59 5.06
CA THR A 75 -1.39 -8.30 6.37
C THR A 75 -0.49 -7.28 7.05
N GLU A 76 -1.12 -6.28 7.66
CA GLU A 76 -0.41 -5.25 8.40
C GLU A 76 -1.04 -5.09 9.77
N ARG A 77 -0.19 -4.92 10.77
CA ARG A 77 -0.65 -4.69 12.13
C ARG A 77 -0.48 -3.22 12.47
N LEU A 78 -1.58 -2.61 12.91
CA LEU A 78 -1.59 -1.20 13.28
C LEU A 78 -1.75 -1.10 14.78
N GLN A 79 -0.79 -0.49 15.44
CA GLN A 79 -0.78 -0.35 16.88
C GLN A 79 -1.27 1.03 17.27
N SER A 80 -1.86 1.11 18.47
CA SER A 80 -2.29 2.39 19.01
C SER A 80 -1.11 3.33 19.14
N ASN A 81 -1.37 4.62 19.01
CA ASN A 81 -0.40 5.69 19.23
C ASN A 81 0.71 5.73 18.18
N TYR A 82 0.39 5.31 16.95
CA TYR A 82 1.35 5.38 15.83
C TYR A 82 0.69 5.92 14.58
N THR A 83 1.49 6.56 13.77
CA THR A 83 1.13 7.01 12.43
C THR A 83 1.96 6.21 11.44
N TYR A 84 1.31 5.72 10.40
CA TYR A 84 1.93 4.88 9.38
C TYR A 84 1.86 5.56 8.04
N SER A 85 2.84 5.32 7.19
CA SER A 85 2.85 5.83 5.82
C SER A 85 3.00 4.67 4.86
N TRP A 86 2.01 4.49 3.99
CA TRP A 86 2.02 3.44 2.98
C TRP A 86 2.08 4.09 1.61
N GLU A 87 2.88 3.50 0.75
CA GLU A 87 2.96 3.92 -0.65
C GLU A 87 2.76 2.70 -1.52
N PHE A 88 1.87 2.82 -2.50
CA PHE A 88 1.65 1.80 -3.50
C PHE A 88 2.20 2.28 -4.82
N TYR A 89 2.92 1.40 -5.51
CA TYR A 89 3.53 1.72 -6.80
C TYR A 89 3.44 0.50 -7.69
N ILE A 90 3.72 0.67 -8.96
CA ILE A 90 3.67 -0.41 -9.93
C ILE A 90 5.08 -0.68 -10.43
N ILE A 91 5.47 -1.94 -10.40
CA ILE A 91 6.72 -2.35 -11.02
C ILE A 91 6.41 -3.02 -12.34
N THR A 92 7.31 -2.84 -13.27
CA THR A 92 7.23 -3.47 -14.58
C THR A 92 8.38 -4.42 -14.68
N ASP A 93 8.07 -5.71 -14.84
CA ASP A 93 9.10 -6.74 -14.90
C ASP A 93 9.28 -7.16 -16.34
N TYR A 94 10.42 -6.79 -16.91
CA TYR A 94 10.77 -7.14 -18.29
C TYR A 94 11.84 -8.20 -18.34
N ALA A 95 12.27 -8.68 -17.31
CA ALA A 95 13.36 -9.68 -17.28
C ALA A 95 13.03 -10.92 -18.05
N PRO A 96 13.06 -10.35 -18.07
CA PRO A 96 13.40 -11.16 -18.43
C PRO A 96 13.63 -11.70 -19.00
N SER A 97 13.36 -11.23 -19.06
CA SER A 97 13.54 -11.56 -19.55
C SER A 97 13.93 -11.88 -19.89
N ASP A 98 13.95 -11.60 -19.99
CA ASP A 98 14.49 -11.85 -20.41
C ASP A 98 14.99 -12.34 -20.72
N LYS A 99 14.84 -12.15 -20.71
CA LYS A 99 15.44 -12.47 -21.04
C LYS A 99 15.83 -13.23 -21.12
N LYS A 100 15.84 -13.28 -21.16
CA LYS A 100 16.32 -13.88 -21.40
C LYS A 100 16.53 -14.64 -21.57
N LYS A 101 16.49 -14.64 -21.63
CA LYS A 101 16.81 -15.33 -21.95
C LYS A 101 16.96 -15.87 -22.43
N ARG A 102 16.99 -15.76 -22.65
CA ARG A 102 17.25 -16.21 -23.31
C ARG A 102 17.71 -16.63 -23.74
N LYS A 103 17.96 -16.51 -23.75
CA LYS A 103 18.53 -16.88 -24.42
C LYS A 103 18.79 -17.22 -24.79
#